data_c2bde5038973bb97e4423b1dc3d06081
#
_entry.id   c2bde5038973bb97e4423b1dc3d06081
#
_cell.length_a   1.000
_cell.length_b   1.000
_cell.length_c   1.000
_cell.angle_alpha   90.00
_cell.angle_beta   90.00
_cell.angle_gamma   90.00
#
_symmetry.space_group_name_H-M   'P 1'
#
loop_
_entity.id
_entity.type
_entity.pdbx_description
1 polymer ?
#
loop_
_entity_poly.entity_id
_entity_poly.type
_entity_poly.pdbx_seq_one_letter_code
_entity_poly.pdbx_strand_id
1 'polypeptide(L)'
;MASLIVMSPVLVLIGILAGSLSNGGVLLAISSLMAIGGIVLSMFLSIRLSSAPAVLVLEKSSIIGALKRSWLLTAGSFWRIFGILAVTSLITFAIAAALELALALPFLAVFSITLDGGGADSFWPLMIVSVFKQAISSALVIPFTAAVMSLIYIDLRIRKEGLDVDLAQAAAMEA
;
A
#
# COMPACT_ATOMS: atom_id res chain seq x y z
N MET A 1 7.63 3.06 1.64
CA MET A 1 6.85 1.91 2.18
C MET A 1 5.79 1.45 1.21
N ALA A 2 4.87 2.32 0.74
CA ALA A 2 3.87 1.95 -0.27
C ALA A 2 4.49 1.38 -1.56
N SER A 3 5.67 1.86 -1.96
CA SER A 3 6.37 1.37 -3.16
C SER A 3 6.84 -0.09 -3.04
N LEU A 4 7.19 -0.57 -1.86
CA LEU A 4 7.58 -1.98 -1.66
C LEU A 4 6.38 -2.92 -1.75
N ILE A 5 5.19 -2.49 -1.31
CA ILE A 5 3.95 -3.27 -1.41
C ILE A 5 3.51 -3.35 -2.88
N VAL A 6 3.67 -2.26 -3.64
CA VAL A 6 3.31 -2.20 -5.06
C VAL A 6 4.35 -2.90 -5.93
N MET A 7 5.63 -2.86 -5.55
CA MET A 7 6.71 -3.51 -6.31
C MET A 7 6.72 -5.03 -6.16
N SER A 8 6.21 -5.60 -5.05
CA SER A 8 6.21 -7.05 -4.86
C SER A 8 5.40 -7.82 -5.91
N PRO A 9 4.15 -7.43 -6.28
CA PRO A 9 3.42 -8.13 -7.34
C PRO A 9 4.04 -7.91 -8.72
N VAL A 10 4.71 -6.78 -8.97
CA VAL A 10 5.43 -6.53 -10.24
C VAL A 10 6.63 -7.46 -10.38
N LEU A 11 7.42 -7.64 -9.33
CA LEU A 11 8.54 -8.58 -9.33
C LEU A 11 8.07 -10.03 -9.52
N VAL A 12 6.92 -10.38 -8.94
CA VAL A 12 6.26 -11.67 -9.13
C VAL A 12 5.85 -11.86 -10.59
N LEU A 13 5.21 -10.85 -11.18
CA LEU A 13 4.79 -10.90 -12.58
C LEU A 13 5.98 -11.06 -13.53
N ILE A 14 7.06 -10.32 -13.28
CA ILE A 14 8.31 -10.43 -14.05
C ILE A 14 8.92 -11.84 -13.89
N GLY A 15 8.91 -12.41 -12.70
CA GLY A 15 9.39 -13.77 -12.45
C GLY A 15 8.58 -14.83 -13.17
N ILE A 16 7.26 -14.72 -13.20
CA ILE A 16 6.36 -15.61 -13.94
C ILE A 16 6.57 -15.45 -15.45
N LEU A 17 6.71 -14.22 -15.95
CA LEU A 17 6.95 -13.94 -17.37
C LEU A 17 8.31 -14.47 -17.82
N ALA A 18 9.36 -14.26 -17.05
CA ALA A 18 10.69 -14.78 -17.33
C ALA A 18 10.72 -16.32 -17.32
N GLY A 19 9.98 -16.94 -16.39
CA GLY A 19 9.83 -18.39 -16.33
C GLY A 19 9.04 -18.99 -17.50
N SER A 20 8.03 -18.27 -18.02
CA SER A 20 7.23 -18.72 -19.18
C SER A 20 7.99 -18.68 -20.50
N LEU A 21 9.01 -17.84 -20.61
CA LEU A 21 9.89 -17.76 -21.79
C LEU A 21 10.94 -18.86 -21.84
N SER A 22 11.19 -19.56 -20.74
CA SER A 22 12.08 -20.70 -20.66
C SER A 22 11.28 -22.00 -20.74
N ASN A 23 11.52 -22.84 -21.74
CA ASN A 23 10.86 -24.13 -21.96
C ASN A 23 11.17 -25.21 -20.87
N GLY A 24 11.55 -24.79 -19.66
CA GLY A 24 11.89 -25.66 -18.54
C GLY A 24 10.86 -25.61 -17.42
N GLY A 25 10.02 -26.62 -17.28
CA GLY A 25 9.02 -26.72 -16.19
C GLY A 25 9.61 -26.53 -14.78
N VAL A 26 10.89 -26.89 -14.59
CA VAL A 26 11.62 -26.69 -13.32
C VAL A 26 11.86 -25.20 -13.04
N LEU A 27 12.23 -24.41 -14.04
CA LEU A 27 12.45 -22.97 -13.88
C LEU A 27 11.14 -22.22 -13.59
N LEU A 28 10.02 -22.65 -14.20
CA LEU A 28 8.68 -22.17 -13.87
C LEU A 28 8.29 -22.47 -12.43
N ALA A 29 8.56 -23.68 -11.95
CA ALA A 29 8.27 -24.06 -10.57
C ALA A 29 9.10 -23.25 -9.57
N ILE A 30 10.39 -23.05 -9.83
CA ILE A 30 11.28 -22.26 -8.95
C ILE A 30 10.85 -20.78 -8.94
N SER A 31 10.57 -20.18 -10.10
CA SER A 31 10.15 -18.79 -10.19
C SER A 31 8.81 -18.55 -9.50
N SER A 32 7.84 -19.44 -9.63
CA SER A 32 6.55 -19.36 -8.95
C SER A 32 6.69 -19.48 -7.42
N LEU A 33 7.55 -20.39 -6.95
CA LEU A 33 7.83 -20.55 -5.52
C LEU A 33 8.51 -19.31 -4.93
N MET A 34 9.52 -18.76 -5.61
CA MET A 34 10.16 -17.50 -5.21
C MET A 34 9.19 -16.32 -5.21
N ALA A 35 8.29 -16.27 -6.19
CA ALA A 35 7.25 -15.27 -6.29
C ALA A 35 6.29 -15.33 -5.10
N ILE A 36 5.77 -16.50 -4.76
CA ILE A 36 4.90 -16.70 -3.60
C ILE A 36 5.63 -16.34 -2.30
N GLY A 37 6.87 -16.79 -2.14
CA GLY A 37 7.70 -16.45 -0.99
C GLY A 37 7.92 -14.95 -0.86
N GLY A 38 8.17 -14.25 -1.96
CA GLY A 38 8.31 -12.79 -2.01
C GLY A 38 7.04 -12.06 -1.61
N ILE A 39 5.86 -12.53 -2.05
CA ILE A 39 4.56 -11.96 -1.65
C ILE A 39 4.36 -12.12 -0.14
N VAL A 40 4.55 -13.32 0.39
CA VAL A 40 4.36 -13.60 1.81
C VAL A 40 5.32 -12.75 2.66
N LEU A 41 6.58 -12.67 2.26
CA LEU A 41 7.59 -11.86 2.95
C LEU A 41 7.25 -10.37 2.90
N SER A 42 6.85 -9.83 1.75
CA SER A 42 6.48 -8.42 1.61
C SER A 42 5.24 -8.08 2.43
N MET A 43 4.25 -8.97 2.45
CA MET A 43 3.05 -8.83 3.28
C MET A 43 3.39 -8.84 4.77
N PHE A 44 4.23 -9.77 5.22
CA PHE A 44 4.71 -9.83 6.60
C PHE A 44 5.46 -8.55 7.01
N LEU A 45 6.40 -8.09 6.19
CA LEU A 45 7.13 -6.86 6.42
C LEU A 45 6.24 -5.62 6.43
N SER A 46 5.24 -5.55 5.54
CA SER A 46 4.29 -4.45 5.48
C SER A 46 3.48 -4.32 6.76
N ILE A 47 3.02 -5.44 7.32
CA ILE A 47 2.29 -5.47 8.60
C ILE A 47 3.21 -5.05 9.75
N ARG A 48 4.42 -5.59 9.81
CA ARG A 48 5.40 -5.28 10.86
C ARG A 48 5.86 -3.83 10.86
N LEU A 49 5.94 -3.22 9.69
CA LEU A 49 6.41 -1.85 9.52
C LEU A 49 5.28 -0.84 9.32
N SER A 50 4.02 -1.26 9.48
CA SER A 50 2.85 -0.40 9.25
C SER A 50 2.84 0.86 10.11
N SER A 51 3.30 0.78 11.36
CA SER A 51 3.36 1.92 12.28
C SER A 51 4.67 2.75 12.16
N ALA A 52 5.67 2.32 11.39
CA ALA A 52 6.95 3.02 11.27
C ALA A 52 6.84 4.47 10.75
N PRO A 53 5.98 4.79 9.75
CA PRO A 53 5.80 6.17 9.33
C PRO A 53 5.23 7.08 10.42
N ALA A 54 4.28 6.56 11.21
CA ALA A 54 3.70 7.30 12.33
C ALA A 54 4.72 7.56 13.44
N VAL A 55 5.50 6.54 13.80
CA VAL A 55 6.61 6.67 14.78
C VAL A 55 7.63 7.71 14.32
N LEU A 56 8.02 7.68 13.04
CA LEU A 56 9.01 8.61 12.49
C LEU A 56 8.55 10.08 12.62
N VAL A 57 7.29 10.34 12.33
CA VAL A 57 6.73 11.70 12.32
C VAL A 57 6.42 12.17 13.75
N LEU A 58 5.79 11.33 14.56
CA LEU A 58 5.30 11.72 15.88
C LEU A 58 6.38 11.69 16.95
N GLU A 59 7.29 10.71 16.91
CA GLU A 59 8.35 10.58 17.91
C GLU A 59 9.67 11.21 17.45
N LYS A 60 9.73 11.80 16.23
CA LYS A 60 10.94 12.41 15.64
C LYS A 60 12.20 11.52 15.77
N SER A 61 12.00 10.21 15.76
CA SER A 61 13.03 9.22 15.94
C SER A 61 13.88 9.02 14.68
N SER A 62 15.07 8.42 14.81
CA SER A 62 15.85 8.01 13.64
C SER A 62 15.13 6.91 12.85
N ILE A 63 15.46 6.77 11.55
CA ILE A 63 14.85 5.76 10.66
C ILE A 63 14.97 4.36 11.26
N ILE A 64 16.15 3.99 11.75
CA ILE A 64 16.39 2.68 12.37
C ILE A 64 15.62 2.54 13.68
N GLY A 65 15.55 3.61 14.47
CA GLY A 65 14.76 3.67 15.70
C GLY A 65 13.27 3.45 15.42
N ALA A 66 12.71 4.13 14.42
CA ALA A 66 11.32 3.99 14.00
C ALA A 66 10.99 2.55 13.53
N LEU A 67 11.88 1.91 12.76
CA LEU A 67 11.70 0.53 12.34
C LEU A 67 11.70 -0.44 13.54
N LYS A 68 12.67 -0.32 14.43
CA LYS A 68 12.75 -1.15 15.64
C LYS A 68 11.53 -0.96 16.54
N ARG A 69 11.09 0.29 16.70
CA ARG A 69 9.90 0.64 17.49
C ARG A 69 8.63 0.06 16.88
N SER A 70 8.45 0.20 15.57
CA SER A 70 7.32 -0.41 14.84
C SER A 70 7.29 -1.92 15.01
N TRP A 71 8.44 -2.57 14.93
CA TRP A 71 8.56 -4.02 15.14
C TRP A 71 8.11 -4.45 16.54
N LEU A 72 8.49 -3.72 17.57
CA LEU A 72 8.09 -3.98 18.96
C LEU A 72 6.59 -3.73 19.17
N LEU A 73 6.06 -2.63 18.63
CA LEU A 73 4.64 -2.28 18.76
C LEU A 73 3.73 -3.31 18.07
N THR A 74 4.14 -3.84 16.93
CA THR A 74 3.34 -4.84 16.19
C THR A 74 3.52 -6.27 16.72
N ALA A 75 4.49 -6.53 17.60
CA ALA A 75 4.72 -7.85 18.17
C ALA A 75 3.49 -8.30 19.00
N GLY A 76 2.97 -9.50 18.72
CA GLY A 76 1.79 -10.07 19.41
C GLY A 76 0.42 -9.60 18.91
N SER A 77 0.37 -8.57 18.03
CA SER A 77 -0.90 -8.05 17.49
C SER A 77 -1.04 -8.27 15.96
N PHE A 78 -0.22 -9.18 15.42
CA PHE A 78 -0.10 -9.41 13.96
C PHE A 78 -1.44 -9.66 13.28
N TRP A 79 -2.25 -10.60 13.76
CA TRP A 79 -3.53 -10.98 13.14
C TRP A 79 -4.55 -9.84 13.15
N ARG A 80 -4.53 -9.04 14.20
CA ARG A 80 -5.42 -7.87 14.29
C ARG A 80 -5.04 -6.79 13.29
N ILE A 81 -3.74 -6.43 13.23
CA ILE A 81 -3.24 -5.45 12.27
C ILE A 81 -3.48 -5.94 10.84
N PHE A 82 -3.23 -7.23 10.60
CA PHE A 82 -3.53 -7.87 9.33
C PHE A 82 -5.01 -7.72 8.95
N GLY A 83 -5.93 -8.03 9.88
CA GLY A 83 -7.37 -7.87 9.64
C GLY A 83 -7.77 -6.43 9.31
N ILE A 84 -7.26 -5.44 10.06
CA ILE A 84 -7.53 -4.03 9.79
C ILE A 84 -7.00 -3.62 8.41
N LEU A 85 -5.76 -4.00 8.08
CA LEU A 85 -5.15 -3.70 6.79
C LEU A 85 -5.87 -4.41 5.64
N ALA A 86 -6.35 -5.64 5.84
CA ALA A 86 -7.13 -6.39 4.84
C ALA A 86 -8.47 -5.68 4.54
N VAL A 87 -9.19 -5.26 5.57
CA VAL A 87 -10.44 -4.50 5.39
C VAL A 87 -10.16 -3.15 4.73
N THR A 88 -9.12 -2.45 5.16
CA THR A 88 -8.71 -1.17 4.56
C THR A 88 -8.36 -1.35 3.09
N SER A 89 -7.61 -2.39 2.73
CA SER A 89 -7.25 -2.67 1.34
C SER A 89 -8.47 -3.03 0.49
N LEU A 90 -9.45 -3.73 1.05
CA LEU A 90 -10.71 -4.06 0.37
C LEU A 90 -11.53 -2.79 0.08
N ILE A 91 -11.64 -1.89 1.07
CA ILE A 91 -12.34 -0.61 0.90
C ILE A 91 -11.64 0.27 -0.14
N THR A 92 -10.32 0.42 -0.03
CA THR A 92 -9.54 1.21 -1.00
C THR A 92 -9.59 0.63 -2.40
N PHE A 93 -9.57 -0.70 -2.54
CA PHE A 93 -9.77 -1.38 -3.81
C PHE A 93 -11.15 -1.11 -4.39
N ALA A 94 -12.21 -1.19 -3.59
CA ALA A 94 -13.57 -0.90 -4.04
C ALA A 94 -13.72 0.55 -4.51
N ILE A 95 -13.15 1.51 -3.79
CA ILE A 95 -13.13 2.94 -4.19
C ILE A 95 -12.36 3.11 -5.50
N ALA A 96 -11.17 2.53 -5.60
CA ALA A 96 -10.35 2.60 -6.81
C ALA A 96 -11.06 1.95 -8.00
N ALA A 97 -11.66 0.78 -7.83
CA ALA A 97 -12.41 0.09 -8.87
C ALA A 97 -13.63 0.89 -9.34
N ALA A 98 -14.37 1.53 -8.43
CA ALA A 98 -15.48 2.40 -8.78
C ALA A 98 -15.02 3.62 -9.60
N LEU A 99 -13.90 4.24 -9.23
CA LEU A 99 -13.29 5.34 -9.99
C LEU A 99 -12.78 4.89 -11.36
N GLU A 100 -12.12 3.74 -11.43
CA GLU A 100 -11.66 3.16 -12.68
C GLU A 100 -12.83 2.92 -13.64
N LEU A 101 -13.94 2.36 -13.14
CA LEU A 101 -15.15 2.12 -13.94
C LEU A 101 -15.79 3.44 -14.39
N ALA A 102 -15.90 4.44 -13.50
CA ALA A 102 -16.47 5.75 -13.83
C ALA A 102 -15.64 6.49 -14.90
N LEU A 103 -14.32 6.34 -14.86
CA LEU A 103 -13.40 7.00 -15.79
C LEU A 103 -13.06 6.15 -17.03
N ALA A 104 -13.58 4.93 -17.11
CA ALA A 104 -13.33 4.02 -18.24
C ALA A 104 -13.88 4.58 -19.57
N LEU A 105 -15.09 5.13 -19.57
CA LEU A 105 -15.71 5.67 -20.78
C LEU A 105 -14.95 6.86 -21.38
N PRO A 106 -14.58 7.92 -20.62
CA PRO A 106 -13.74 8.99 -21.11
C PRO A 106 -12.39 8.51 -21.63
N PHE A 107 -11.77 7.54 -20.92
CA PHE A 107 -10.50 6.96 -21.34
C PHE A 107 -10.63 6.21 -22.67
N LEU A 108 -11.67 5.38 -22.85
CA LEU A 108 -11.95 4.66 -24.10
C LEU A 108 -12.23 5.61 -25.27
N ALA A 109 -12.94 6.73 -25.03
CA ALA A 109 -13.18 7.74 -26.05
C ALA A 109 -11.87 8.38 -26.54
N VAL A 110 -10.97 8.76 -25.62
CA VAL A 110 -9.66 9.30 -25.99
C VAL A 110 -8.81 8.23 -26.67
N PHE A 111 -8.85 6.99 -26.19
CA PHE A 111 -8.12 5.87 -26.77
C PHE A 111 -8.53 5.58 -28.23
N SER A 112 -9.85 5.59 -28.53
CA SER A 112 -10.34 5.38 -29.91
C SER A 112 -9.86 6.49 -30.86
N ILE A 113 -9.92 7.76 -30.41
CA ILE A 113 -9.43 8.89 -31.21
C ILE A 113 -7.92 8.78 -31.50
N THR A 114 -7.15 8.30 -30.53
CA THR A 114 -5.69 8.12 -30.70
C THR A 114 -5.34 6.99 -31.65
N LEU A 115 -6.14 5.92 -31.70
CA LEU A 115 -5.93 4.82 -32.64
C LEU A 115 -6.22 5.23 -34.08
N ASP A 116 -7.25 6.05 -34.33
CA ASP A 116 -7.62 6.54 -35.65
C ASP A 116 -6.60 7.56 -36.19
N GLY A 117 -5.91 8.30 -35.31
CA GLY A 117 -4.94 9.34 -35.67
C GLY A 117 -3.54 8.84 -36.09
N GLY A 118 -3.21 7.58 -35.89
CA GLY A 118 -2.12 6.82 -36.56
C GLY A 118 -0.66 7.31 -36.41
N GLY A 119 -0.32 8.14 -35.43
CA GLY A 119 1.05 8.65 -35.25
C GLY A 119 1.60 8.56 -33.80
N ALA A 120 2.92 8.65 -33.66
CA ALA A 120 3.60 8.67 -32.34
C ALA A 120 3.13 9.82 -31.45
N ASP A 121 2.62 10.90 -32.05
CA ASP A 121 2.06 12.07 -31.33
C ASP A 121 0.72 11.78 -30.65
N SER A 122 0.09 10.65 -30.98
CA SER A 122 -1.21 10.23 -30.43
C SER A 122 -1.17 9.72 -28.99
N PHE A 123 0.02 9.51 -28.42
CA PHE A 123 0.16 9.03 -27.04
C PHE A 123 -0.01 10.11 -25.96
N TRP A 124 0.20 11.38 -26.30
CA TRP A 124 0.12 12.47 -25.32
C TRP A 124 -1.24 12.63 -24.66
N PRO A 125 -2.38 12.56 -25.38
CA PRO A 125 -3.70 12.64 -24.77
C PRO A 125 -3.94 11.51 -23.76
N LEU A 126 -3.52 10.27 -24.08
CA LEU A 126 -3.64 9.13 -23.18
C LEU A 126 -2.78 9.32 -21.90
N MET A 127 -1.57 9.83 -22.04
CA MET A 127 -0.70 10.17 -20.91
C MET A 127 -1.36 11.21 -20.00
N ILE A 128 -1.89 12.27 -20.56
CA ILE A 128 -2.56 13.35 -19.80
C ILE A 128 -3.75 12.77 -19.03
N VAL A 129 -4.65 12.03 -19.71
CA VAL A 129 -5.82 11.44 -19.08
C VAL A 129 -5.42 10.45 -17.98
N SER A 130 -4.40 9.63 -18.20
CA SER A 130 -3.91 8.68 -17.19
C SER A 130 -3.34 9.38 -15.94
N VAL A 131 -2.62 10.48 -16.12
CA VAL A 131 -2.08 11.29 -15.00
C VAL A 131 -3.22 11.92 -14.19
N PHE A 132 -4.23 12.49 -14.85
CA PHE A 132 -5.40 13.04 -14.16
C PHE A 132 -6.16 11.97 -13.40
N LYS A 133 -6.42 10.81 -14.02
CA LYS A 133 -7.05 9.67 -13.38
C LYS A 133 -6.29 9.21 -12.14
N GLN A 134 -4.98 9.08 -12.26
CA GLN A 134 -4.11 8.70 -11.13
C GLN A 134 -4.12 9.77 -10.03
N ALA A 135 -4.11 11.06 -10.37
CA ALA A 135 -4.17 12.14 -9.39
C ALA A 135 -5.48 12.13 -8.59
N ILE A 136 -6.63 11.94 -9.24
CA ILE A 136 -7.93 11.84 -8.58
C ILE A 136 -7.98 10.62 -7.65
N SER A 137 -7.55 9.46 -8.13
CA SER A 137 -7.53 8.23 -7.34
C SER A 137 -6.62 8.37 -6.11
N SER A 138 -5.42 8.91 -6.26
CA SER A 138 -4.48 9.10 -5.16
C SER A 138 -4.95 10.14 -4.15
N ALA A 139 -5.62 11.22 -4.59
CA ALA A 139 -6.17 12.23 -3.71
C ALA A 139 -7.24 11.69 -2.74
N LEU A 140 -7.94 10.63 -3.11
CA LEU A 140 -8.92 9.96 -2.25
C LEU A 140 -8.29 8.88 -1.38
N VAL A 141 -7.42 8.05 -1.96
CA VAL A 141 -6.84 6.87 -1.30
C VAL A 141 -5.78 7.24 -0.27
N ILE A 142 -4.93 8.24 -0.56
CA ILE A 142 -3.80 8.60 0.31
C ILE A 142 -4.26 9.09 1.69
N PRO A 143 -5.19 10.07 1.82
CA PRO A 143 -5.61 10.56 3.14
C PRO A 143 -6.35 9.48 3.93
N PHE A 144 -7.16 8.65 3.27
CA PHE A 144 -7.83 7.53 3.92
C PHE A 144 -6.83 6.54 4.51
N THR A 145 -5.84 6.13 3.71
CA THR A 145 -4.80 5.19 4.17
C THR A 145 -3.95 5.79 5.30
N ALA A 146 -3.61 7.07 5.21
CA ALA A 146 -2.88 7.78 6.26
C ALA A 146 -3.65 7.82 7.57
N ALA A 147 -4.96 8.09 7.52
CA ALA A 147 -5.83 8.08 8.70
C ALA A 147 -5.88 6.70 9.36
N VAL A 148 -6.05 5.62 8.58
CA VAL A 148 -6.05 4.25 9.11
C VAL A 148 -4.72 3.89 9.75
N MET A 149 -3.58 4.25 9.14
CA MET A 149 -2.26 3.99 9.71
C MET A 149 -2.04 4.74 11.03
N SER A 150 -2.52 5.98 11.14
CA SER A 150 -2.47 6.75 12.37
C SER A 150 -3.34 6.14 13.48
N LEU A 151 -4.52 5.66 13.14
CA LEU A 151 -5.42 4.97 14.08
C LEU A 151 -4.81 3.65 14.59
N ILE A 152 -4.20 2.86 13.71
CA ILE A 152 -3.48 1.64 14.09
C ILE A 152 -2.36 1.96 15.08
N TYR A 153 -1.58 3.01 14.81
CA TYR A 153 -0.50 3.44 15.69
C TYR A 153 -1.01 3.83 17.08
N ILE A 154 -2.05 4.65 17.15
CA ILE A 154 -2.68 5.09 18.41
C ILE A 154 -3.24 3.89 19.19
N ASP A 155 -3.98 2.98 18.51
CA ASP A 155 -4.53 1.77 19.14
C ASP A 155 -3.44 0.88 19.73
N LEU A 156 -2.34 0.69 19.02
CA LEU A 156 -1.20 -0.09 19.52
C LEU A 156 -0.52 0.58 20.72
N ARG A 157 -0.44 1.89 20.73
CA ARG A 157 0.19 2.66 21.80
C ARG A 157 -0.67 2.68 23.05
N ILE A 158 -1.98 2.85 22.92
CA ILE A 158 -2.92 2.75 24.04
C ILE A 158 -2.80 1.39 24.72
N ARG A 159 -2.78 0.31 23.94
CA ARG A 159 -2.77 -1.06 24.47
C ARG A 159 -1.45 -1.51 25.06
N LYS A 160 -0.34 -1.01 24.55
CA LYS A 160 0.99 -1.47 24.96
C LYS A 160 1.71 -0.55 25.93
N GLU A 161 1.39 0.72 25.89
CA GLU A 161 2.08 1.76 26.65
C GLU A 161 1.14 2.45 27.65
N GLY A 162 -0.16 2.13 27.62
CA GLY A 162 -1.12 2.75 28.54
C GLY A 162 -1.31 4.25 28.29
N LEU A 163 -1.20 4.69 27.05
CA LEU A 163 -1.32 6.10 26.67
C LEU A 163 -2.60 6.76 27.18
N ASP A 164 -3.69 5.99 27.32
CA ASP A 164 -4.95 6.43 27.90
C ASP A 164 -4.81 6.85 29.36
N VAL A 165 -4.02 6.12 30.15
CA VAL A 165 -3.74 6.44 31.56
C VAL A 165 -2.89 7.69 31.66
N ASP A 166 -1.85 7.81 30.83
CA ASP A 166 -0.98 9.00 30.82
C ASP A 166 -1.76 10.27 30.45
N LEU A 167 -2.64 10.17 29.45
CA LEU A 167 -3.50 11.30 29.03
C LEU A 167 -4.52 11.66 30.12
N ALA A 168 -5.11 10.68 30.80
CA ALA A 168 -6.03 10.93 31.89
C ALA A 168 -5.34 11.62 33.09
N GLN A 169 -4.11 11.20 33.39
CA GLN A 169 -3.32 11.86 34.44
C GLN A 169 -2.92 13.28 34.06
N ALA A 170 -2.52 13.53 32.83
CA ALA A 170 -2.20 14.87 32.35
C ALA A 170 -3.42 15.80 32.44
N ALA A 171 -4.59 15.35 31.99
CA ALA A 171 -5.83 16.11 32.09
C ALA A 171 -6.24 16.42 33.54
N ALA A 172 -5.99 15.49 34.47
CA ALA A 172 -6.30 15.69 35.89
C ALA A 172 -5.32 16.68 36.57
N MET A 173 -4.12 16.91 36.03
CA MET A 173 -3.16 17.90 36.52
C MET A 173 -3.45 19.32 36.00
N GLU A 174 -4.19 19.46 34.89
CA GLU A 174 -4.55 20.74 34.28
C GLU A 174 -5.90 21.27 34.79
N ALA A 175 -6.69 20.45 35.47
CA ALA A 175 -8.02 20.81 36.02
C ALA A 175 -7.91 21.28 37.46
#